data_0d6b566cebec35393623f3cd7d746381
#
_entry.id   0d6b566cebec35393623f3cd7d746381
#
_cell.length_a   1.000
_cell.length_b   1.000
_cell.length_c   1.000
_cell.angle_alpha   90.00
_cell.angle_beta   90.00
_cell.angle_gamma   90.00
#
_symmetry.space_group_name_H-M   'P 1'
#
loop_
_entity.id
_entity.type
_entity.pdbx_description
1 polymer ?
#
loop_
_entity_poly.entity_id
_entity_poly.type
_entity_poly.pdbx_seq_one_letter_code
_entity_poly.pdbx_strand_id
1 'polypeptide(L)'
;MKTKLFVILSIALVTAILMFAGEDNKIPKGWFAAGSNPSEYEMGIDSTTFQNGQFSVYLKSKNPKSNEFGTLMQSISAENYLGKRIMLSGYIKSENIEGWGAIWMRIDGEDENQLGFDNMYNRAVKGTNDWKKYEIVLDVPSNSKSINYGILLGGFGKIWADNLNLKLVDESVPVTNLMRNNKLPAEPNNLDFEE
;
A
#
# COMPACT_ATOMS: atom_id res chain seq x y z
N MET A 1 21.40 -59.97 -51.34
CA MET A 1 20.39 -59.51 -50.36
C MET A 1 20.97 -58.36 -49.57
N LYS A 2 20.49 -57.11 -49.77
CA LYS A 2 20.98 -55.92 -49.05
C LYS A 2 19.90 -55.54 -48.03
N THR A 3 20.21 -55.77 -46.77
CA THR A 3 19.36 -55.42 -45.67
C THR A 3 19.44 -53.90 -45.40
N LYS A 4 18.39 -53.17 -45.63
CA LYS A 4 18.28 -51.69 -45.26
C LYS A 4 17.96 -51.58 -43.82
N LEU A 5 18.85 -50.99 -43.06
CA LEU A 5 18.68 -50.61 -41.67
C LEU A 5 17.87 -49.28 -41.62
N PHE A 6 16.64 -49.29 -41.12
CA PHE A 6 15.84 -48.10 -40.85
C PHE A 6 16.23 -47.56 -39.46
N VAL A 7 16.87 -46.41 -39.44
CA VAL A 7 17.09 -45.64 -38.19
C VAL A 7 15.85 -44.78 -37.99
N ILE A 8 15.07 -45.12 -36.98
CA ILE A 8 13.95 -44.27 -36.53
C ILE A 8 14.50 -43.22 -35.59
N LEU A 9 14.59 -41.98 -36.05
CA LEU A 9 14.96 -40.83 -35.27
C LEU A 9 13.72 -40.33 -34.48
N SER A 10 13.66 -40.69 -33.21
CA SER A 10 12.60 -40.20 -32.30
C SER A 10 12.91 -38.75 -31.91
N ILE A 11 12.22 -37.78 -32.52
CA ILE A 11 12.27 -36.39 -32.10
C ILE A 11 11.34 -36.25 -30.87
N ALA A 12 11.92 -36.19 -29.68
CA ALA A 12 11.20 -35.80 -28.45
C ALA A 12 10.90 -34.30 -28.53
N LEU A 13 9.67 -33.97 -28.85
CA LEU A 13 9.17 -32.58 -28.79
C LEU A 13 8.97 -32.19 -27.30
N VAL A 14 9.99 -31.56 -26.72
CA VAL A 14 9.87 -30.94 -25.40
C VAL A 14 9.04 -29.66 -25.56
N THR A 15 7.75 -29.77 -25.35
CA THR A 15 6.85 -28.59 -25.19
C THR A 15 7.18 -27.94 -23.86
N ALA A 16 8.02 -26.92 -23.89
CA ALA A 16 8.14 -25.98 -22.75
C ALA A 16 6.83 -25.24 -22.58
N ILE A 17 6.03 -25.63 -21.59
CA ILE A 17 4.89 -24.85 -21.15
C ILE A 17 5.47 -23.60 -20.46
N LEU A 18 5.57 -22.50 -21.21
CA LEU A 18 5.78 -21.17 -20.64
C LEU A 18 4.52 -20.84 -19.85
N MET A 19 4.56 -21.07 -18.53
CA MET A 19 3.60 -20.47 -17.63
C MET A 19 3.87 -18.97 -17.69
N PHE A 20 3.00 -18.25 -18.38
CA PHE A 20 2.96 -16.80 -18.30
C PHE A 20 2.40 -16.46 -16.91
N ALA A 21 3.31 -16.27 -15.94
CA ALA A 21 3.00 -15.54 -14.74
C ALA A 21 2.65 -14.10 -15.17
N GLY A 22 1.56 -13.54 -14.67
CA GLY A 22 1.03 -12.25 -15.08
C GLY A 22 0.34 -11.55 -13.91
N GLU A 23 -0.24 -10.43 -14.22
CA GLU A 23 -1.13 -9.71 -13.29
C GLU A 23 -2.44 -10.48 -13.15
N ASP A 24 -2.87 -10.73 -11.91
CA ASP A 24 -4.17 -11.31 -11.59
C ASP A 24 -5.01 -10.25 -10.87
N ASN A 25 -6.15 -9.86 -11.47
CA ASN A 25 -7.11 -8.91 -10.88
C ASN A 25 -7.77 -9.45 -9.61
N LYS A 26 -7.28 -10.53 -9.06
CA LYS A 26 -7.77 -11.13 -7.83
C LYS A 26 -7.28 -10.34 -6.61
N ILE A 27 -8.22 -9.76 -5.87
CA ILE A 27 -7.93 -9.11 -4.59
C ILE A 27 -7.44 -10.16 -3.58
N PRO A 28 -6.32 -9.92 -2.85
CA PRO A 28 -5.85 -10.81 -1.82
C PRO A 28 -6.90 -11.04 -0.73
N LYS A 29 -6.90 -12.24 -0.14
CA LYS A 29 -7.84 -12.57 0.94
C LYS A 29 -7.70 -11.60 2.12
N GLY A 30 -8.81 -11.04 2.58
CA GLY A 30 -8.87 -10.08 3.70
C GLY A 30 -8.60 -8.63 3.28
N TRP A 31 -8.34 -8.38 2.00
CA TRP A 31 -8.21 -7.04 1.44
C TRP A 31 -9.44 -6.67 0.63
N PHE A 32 -9.68 -5.37 0.45
CA PHE A 32 -10.76 -4.86 -0.38
C PHE A 32 -10.37 -3.55 -1.08
N ALA A 33 -11.04 -3.29 -2.21
CA ALA A 33 -10.86 -2.06 -2.96
C ALA A 33 -11.78 -0.96 -2.41
N ALA A 34 -11.24 0.25 -2.28
CA ALA A 34 -11.95 1.45 -1.86
C ALA A 34 -11.34 2.68 -2.54
N GLY A 35 -11.78 3.89 -2.17
CA GLY A 35 -11.30 5.16 -2.72
C GLY A 35 -12.44 6.06 -3.14
N SER A 36 -12.13 7.21 -3.74
CA SER A 36 -13.15 8.12 -4.28
C SER A 36 -13.82 7.54 -5.54
N ASN A 37 -13.05 6.85 -6.39
CA ASN A 37 -13.58 6.10 -7.52
C ASN A 37 -12.73 4.84 -7.81
N PRO A 38 -12.91 3.75 -7.02
CA PRO A 38 -12.11 2.53 -7.19
C PRO A 38 -12.26 1.87 -8.56
N SER A 39 -13.37 2.10 -9.27
CA SER A 39 -13.63 1.53 -10.59
C SER A 39 -12.69 2.05 -11.68
N GLU A 40 -12.07 3.22 -11.48
CA GLU A 40 -11.03 3.77 -12.37
C GLU A 40 -9.65 3.13 -12.18
N TYR A 41 -9.53 2.22 -11.22
CA TYR A 41 -8.28 1.53 -10.92
C TYR A 41 -8.42 0.02 -11.12
N GLU A 42 -7.40 -0.56 -11.70
CA GLU A 42 -7.17 -1.99 -11.73
C GLU A 42 -6.33 -2.35 -10.50
N MET A 43 -6.73 -3.37 -9.76
CA MET A 43 -6.08 -3.77 -8.51
C MET A 43 -6.00 -5.28 -8.45
N GLY A 44 -4.88 -5.81 -7.98
CA GLY A 44 -4.73 -7.26 -7.90
C GLY A 44 -3.37 -7.69 -7.40
N ILE A 45 -3.06 -8.96 -7.71
CA ILE A 45 -1.80 -9.63 -7.42
C ILE A 45 -0.93 -9.63 -8.68
N ASP A 46 0.35 -9.31 -8.53
CA ASP A 46 1.37 -9.42 -9.57
C ASP A 46 2.38 -10.50 -9.18
N SER A 47 2.53 -11.50 -10.05
CA SER A 47 3.48 -12.61 -9.89
C SER A 47 4.76 -12.42 -10.72
N THR A 48 4.90 -11.27 -11.40
CA THR A 48 6.07 -10.94 -12.24
C THR A 48 6.92 -9.82 -11.64
N THR A 49 6.32 -8.94 -10.87
CA THR A 49 6.96 -7.78 -10.24
C THR A 49 6.78 -7.85 -8.74
N PHE A 50 7.78 -8.29 -8.00
CA PHE A 50 7.75 -8.41 -6.54
C PHE A 50 9.13 -8.05 -5.95
N GLN A 51 9.15 -7.64 -4.69
CA GLN A 51 10.37 -7.29 -3.96
C GLN A 51 10.97 -8.53 -3.29
N ASN A 52 10.11 -9.39 -2.74
CA ASN A 52 10.51 -10.63 -2.10
C ASN A 52 9.40 -11.69 -2.25
N GLY A 53 9.73 -12.97 -2.12
CA GLY A 53 8.76 -14.06 -2.28
C GLY A 53 8.41 -14.32 -3.75
N GLN A 54 7.12 -14.34 -4.08
CA GLN A 54 6.60 -14.67 -5.42
C GLN A 54 5.49 -13.72 -5.90
N PHE A 55 5.02 -12.83 -5.05
CA PHE A 55 3.87 -11.96 -5.34
C PHE A 55 4.03 -10.59 -4.71
N SER A 56 3.51 -9.59 -5.38
CA SER A 56 3.19 -8.29 -4.82
C SER A 56 1.73 -7.96 -5.07
N VAL A 57 1.25 -6.83 -4.55
CA VAL A 57 -0.02 -6.24 -4.94
C VAL A 57 0.22 -5.00 -5.77
N TYR A 58 -0.73 -4.67 -6.66
CA TYR A 58 -0.63 -3.48 -7.49
C TYR A 58 -1.94 -2.71 -7.58
N LEU A 59 -1.80 -1.41 -7.86
CA LEU A 59 -2.85 -0.53 -8.34
C LEU A 59 -2.36 0.15 -9.62
N LYS A 60 -3.23 0.21 -10.63
CA LYS A 60 -2.95 0.84 -11.92
C LYS A 60 -4.16 1.66 -12.35
N SER A 61 -3.93 2.90 -12.69
CA SER A 61 -4.99 3.77 -13.24
C SER A 61 -5.40 3.30 -14.64
N LYS A 62 -6.70 3.25 -14.90
CA LYS A 62 -7.30 3.01 -16.22
C LYS A 62 -7.50 4.29 -17.01
N ASN A 63 -7.51 5.44 -16.31
CA ASN A 63 -7.81 6.74 -16.89
C ASN A 63 -6.62 7.69 -16.70
N PRO A 64 -5.94 8.12 -17.80
CA PRO A 64 -4.78 9.01 -17.71
C PRO A 64 -5.13 10.42 -17.25
N LYS A 65 -6.40 10.78 -17.15
CA LYS A 65 -6.87 12.10 -16.71
C LYS A 65 -7.62 12.05 -15.37
N SER A 66 -7.54 10.93 -14.65
CA SER A 66 -8.21 10.78 -13.37
C SER A 66 -7.61 11.74 -12.33
N ASN A 67 -8.48 12.47 -11.62
CA ASN A 67 -8.15 13.21 -10.41
C ASN A 67 -8.61 12.47 -9.14
N GLU A 68 -9.11 11.25 -9.32
CA GLU A 68 -9.62 10.39 -8.27
C GLU A 68 -8.50 9.57 -7.65
N PHE A 69 -8.82 8.81 -6.60
CA PHE A 69 -7.89 7.83 -6.05
C PHE A 69 -8.55 6.47 -5.84
N GLY A 70 -7.73 5.43 -5.95
CA GLY A 70 -8.05 4.06 -5.54
C GLY A 70 -7.13 3.62 -4.41
N THR A 71 -7.62 2.72 -3.59
CA THR A 71 -6.86 2.08 -2.53
C THR A 71 -7.21 0.60 -2.41
N LEU A 72 -6.19 -0.21 -2.18
CA LEU A 72 -6.32 -1.59 -1.76
C LEU A 72 -5.97 -1.63 -0.27
N MET A 73 -6.92 -2.05 0.57
CA MET A 73 -6.82 -1.83 2.01
C MET A 73 -7.35 -2.99 2.85
N GLN A 74 -6.97 -2.97 4.11
CA GLN A 74 -7.54 -3.76 5.20
C GLN A 74 -8.05 -2.87 6.32
N SER A 75 -9.01 -3.41 7.08
CA SER A 75 -9.48 -2.86 8.36
C SER A 75 -9.38 -3.95 9.42
N ILE A 76 -8.81 -3.62 10.56
CA ILE A 76 -8.69 -4.52 11.71
C ILE A 76 -9.20 -3.84 12.99
N SER A 77 -9.57 -4.64 14.00
CA SER A 77 -9.86 -4.13 15.35
C SER A 77 -8.61 -3.49 15.96
N ALA A 78 -8.79 -2.36 16.64
CA ALA A 78 -7.71 -1.71 17.39
C ALA A 78 -7.42 -2.36 18.75
N GLU A 79 -8.24 -3.31 19.20
CA GLU A 79 -8.24 -3.86 20.56
C GLU A 79 -6.86 -4.29 21.07
N ASN A 80 -6.09 -5.00 20.24
CA ASN A 80 -4.75 -5.47 20.60
C ASN A 80 -3.68 -4.38 20.64
N TYR A 81 -4.01 -3.18 20.19
CA TYR A 81 -3.07 -2.06 19.97
C TYR A 81 -3.37 -0.83 20.84
N LEU A 82 -4.47 -0.83 21.62
CA LEU A 82 -4.90 0.31 22.44
C LEU A 82 -3.78 0.81 23.36
N GLY A 83 -3.57 2.12 23.38
CA GLY A 83 -2.53 2.79 24.17
C GLY A 83 -1.09 2.51 23.72
N LYS A 84 -0.91 1.98 22.51
CA LYS A 84 0.42 1.60 21.99
C LYS A 84 0.76 2.40 20.73
N ARG A 85 2.07 2.47 20.44
CA ARG A 85 2.57 3.00 19.17
C ARG A 85 2.80 1.87 18.20
N ILE A 86 2.33 2.05 16.97
CA ILE A 86 2.44 1.07 15.88
C ILE A 86 3.17 1.66 14.68
N MET A 87 3.89 0.81 13.97
CA MET A 87 4.55 1.12 12.71
C MET A 87 4.00 0.21 11.62
N LEU A 88 3.45 0.80 10.57
CA LEU A 88 3.24 0.16 9.28
C LEU A 88 4.47 0.40 8.42
N SER A 89 5.07 -0.66 7.90
CA SER A 89 6.13 -0.56 6.91
C SER A 89 5.81 -1.39 5.68
N GLY A 90 6.39 -1.04 4.53
CA GLY A 90 6.24 -1.79 3.29
C GLY A 90 7.18 -1.26 2.21
N TYR A 91 7.41 -2.07 1.20
CA TYR A 91 8.16 -1.66 0.02
C TYR A 91 7.20 -1.20 -1.07
N ILE A 92 7.55 -0.10 -1.73
CA ILE A 92 6.83 0.45 -2.87
C ILE A 92 7.76 0.52 -4.08
N LYS A 93 7.24 0.12 -5.23
CA LYS A 93 7.77 0.39 -6.58
C LYS A 93 6.71 1.17 -7.35
N SER A 94 7.14 2.05 -8.25
CA SER A 94 6.21 2.88 -9.02
C SER A 94 6.63 3.03 -10.47
N GLU A 95 5.62 3.25 -11.32
CA GLU A 95 5.81 3.51 -12.75
C GLU A 95 4.88 4.64 -13.19
N ASN A 96 5.48 5.71 -13.73
CA ASN A 96 4.81 6.85 -14.35
C ASN A 96 3.70 7.49 -13.48
N ILE A 97 3.91 7.60 -12.15
CA ILE A 97 2.95 8.27 -11.27
C ILE A 97 2.99 9.78 -11.53
N GLU A 98 1.94 10.34 -12.14
CA GLU A 98 1.76 11.77 -12.34
C GLU A 98 1.10 12.45 -11.12
N GLY A 99 0.26 11.72 -10.40
CA GLY A 99 -0.35 12.16 -9.15
C GLY A 99 0.51 11.85 -7.92
N TRP A 100 0.08 10.87 -7.12
CA TRP A 100 0.78 10.44 -5.92
C TRP A 100 0.45 9.00 -5.54
N GLY A 101 1.44 8.29 -5.01
CA GLY A 101 1.30 6.94 -4.47
C GLY A 101 1.83 6.86 -3.05
N ALA A 102 1.28 5.98 -2.23
CA ALA A 102 1.68 5.83 -0.84
C ALA A 102 1.25 4.49 -0.24
N ILE A 103 1.87 4.08 0.87
CA ILE A 103 1.15 3.37 1.94
C ILE A 103 0.40 4.40 2.78
N TRP A 104 -0.63 3.96 3.50
CA TRP A 104 -1.38 4.85 4.39
C TRP A 104 -1.91 4.08 5.58
N MET A 105 -2.16 4.80 6.67
CA MET A 105 -2.76 4.25 7.88
C MET A 105 -3.66 5.29 8.56
N ARG A 106 -4.81 4.84 9.08
CA ARG A 106 -5.78 5.65 9.80
C ARG A 106 -6.27 4.91 11.04
N ILE A 107 -6.32 5.61 12.12
CA ILE A 107 -6.88 5.14 13.38
C ILE A 107 -8.23 5.81 13.58
N ASP A 108 -9.28 5.03 13.74
CA ASP A 108 -10.64 5.54 13.95
C ASP A 108 -11.16 5.15 15.33
N GLY A 109 -11.88 6.08 15.95
CA GLY A 109 -12.64 5.91 17.18
C GLY A 109 -14.10 5.50 16.92
N GLU A 110 -15.00 5.82 17.86
CA GLU A 110 -16.43 5.67 17.66
C GLU A 110 -16.93 6.65 16.59
N ASP A 111 -18.02 6.28 15.91
CA ASP A 111 -18.65 7.08 14.86
C ASP A 111 -17.65 7.50 13.73
N GLU A 112 -16.66 6.63 13.47
CA GLU A 112 -15.60 6.86 12.48
C GLU A 112 -14.79 8.15 12.74
N ASN A 113 -14.82 8.66 13.96
CA ASN A 113 -14.01 9.83 14.35
C ASN A 113 -12.53 9.50 14.17
N GLN A 114 -11.86 10.24 13.31
CA GLN A 114 -10.45 10.02 12.96
C GLN A 114 -9.55 10.49 14.11
N LEU A 115 -8.78 9.55 14.70
CA LEU A 115 -7.89 9.79 15.84
C LEU A 115 -6.41 9.87 15.43
N GLY A 116 -6.05 9.31 14.29
CA GLY A 116 -4.71 9.37 13.72
C GLY A 116 -4.72 9.10 12.23
N PHE A 117 -3.84 9.78 11.47
CA PHE A 117 -3.79 9.61 10.02
C PHE A 117 -2.44 9.97 9.43
N ASP A 118 -1.97 9.12 8.54
CA ASP A 118 -0.85 9.42 7.66
C ASP A 118 -1.04 8.70 6.33
N ASN A 119 -1.07 9.46 5.25
CA ASN A 119 -1.14 8.97 3.88
C ASN A 119 0.09 9.38 3.07
N MET A 120 1.17 9.73 3.74
CA MET A 120 2.42 10.17 3.14
C MET A 120 2.30 11.39 2.20
N TYR A 121 1.23 12.21 2.30
CA TYR A 121 1.00 13.31 1.37
C TYR A 121 2.20 14.28 1.25
N ASN A 122 2.91 14.52 2.36
CA ASN A 122 4.11 15.37 2.41
C ASN A 122 5.40 14.68 1.91
N ARG A 123 5.35 13.36 1.62
CA ARG A 123 6.47 12.53 1.14
C ARG A 123 6.01 11.47 0.14
N ALA A 124 5.00 11.82 -0.65
CA ALA A 124 4.36 10.93 -1.60
C ALA A 124 5.31 10.41 -2.67
N VAL A 125 5.07 9.18 -3.13
CA VAL A 125 5.79 8.58 -4.24
C VAL A 125 5.27 9.17 -5.55
N LYS A 126 6.18 9.64 -6.40
CA LYS A 126 5.89 10.22 -7.73
C LYS A 126 6.84 9.66 -8.77
N GLY A 127 6.41 9.66 -10.04
CA GLY A 127 7.22 9.21 -11.16
C GLY A 127 7.49 7.71 -11.16
N THR A 128 8.64 7.32 -11.67
CA THR A 128 9.10 5.92 -11.76
C THR A 128 10.23 5.70 -10.78
N ASN A 129 10.05 4.76 -9.85
CA ASN A 129 11.02 4.42 -8.82
C ASN A 129 11.10 2.91 -8.66
N ASP A 130 12.29 2.42 -8.36
CA ASP A 130 12.46 1.04 -7.93
C ASP A 130 12.06 0.83 -6.47
N TRP A 131 12.05 -0.41 -6.01
CA TRP A 131 11.64 -0.80 -4.67
C TRP A 131 12.35 0.01 -3.58
N LYS A 132 11.55 0.71 -2.78
CA LYS A 132 12.01 1.49 -1.63
C LYS A 132 11.09 1.25 -0.44
N LYS A 133 11.68 1.09 0.75
CA LYS A 133 10.94 0.94 1.99
C LYS A 133 10.37 2.28 2.46
N TYR A 134 9.11 2.25 2.91
CA TYR A 134 8.42 3.37 3.55
C TYR A 134 7.84 2.94 4.88
N GLU A 135 7.68 3.91 5.78
CA GLU A 135 7.20 3.68 7.13
C GLU A 135 6.21 4.77 7.55
N ILE A 136 5.19 4.35 8.30
CA ILE A 136 4.19 5.20 8.95
C ILE A 136 4.15 4.80 10.41
N VAL A 137 4.18 5.77 11.31
CA VAL A 137 4.13 5.54 12.77
C VAL A 137 3.00 6.36 13.35
N LEU A 138 2.05 5.70 14.01
CA LEU A 138 0.92 6.33 14.69
C LEU A 138 0.76 5.80 16.11
N ASP A 139 0.28 6.64 17.00
CA ASP A 139 -0.24 6.22 18.30
C ASP A 139 -1.69 5.71 18.12
N VAL A 140 -2.06 4.68 18.87
CA VAL A 140 -3.41 4.14 18.93
C VAL A 140 -4.04 4.54 20.27
N PRO A 141 -4.83 5.63 20.32
CA PRO A 141 -5.51 6.06 21.54
C PRO A 141 -6.36 4.95 22.17
N SER A 142 -6.60 5.03 23.48
CA SER A 142 -7.38 4.03 24.24
C SER A 142 -8.84 3.93 23.81
N ASN A 143 -9.38 4.94 23.14
CA ASN A 143 -10.73 4.99 22.58
C ASN A 143 -10.81 4.63 21.11
N SER A 144 -9.73 4.04 20.53
CA SER A 144 -9.72 3.59 19.14
C SER A 144 -10.58 2.34 18.96
N LYS A 145 -11.22 2.22 17.81
CA LYS A 145 -12.05 1.07 17.41
C LYS A 145 -11.43 0.27 16.27
N SER A 146 -10.87 0.95 15.28
CA SER A 146 -10.29 0.29 14.11
C SER A 146 -8.98 0.92 13.69
N ILE A 147 -8.18 0.10 13.02
CA ILE A 147 -6.97 0.49 12.29
C ILE A 147 -7.22 0.12 10.84
N ASN A 148 -7.18 1.12 9.98
CA ASN A 148 -7.35 1.00 8.55
C ASN A 148 -6.02 1.30 7.87
N TYR A 149 -5.58 0.48 6.94
CA TYR A 149 -4.30 0.66 6.26
C TYR A 149 -4.27 0.02 4.89
N GLY A 150 -3.36 0.48 4.06
CA GLY A 150 -3.22 -0.07 2.71
C GLY A 150 -2.23 0.68 1.85
N ILE A 151 -2.40 0.48 0.55
CA ILE A 151 -1.70 1.23 -0.49
C ILE A 151 -2.71 2.06 -1.27
N LEU A 152 -2.30 3.21 -1.76
CA LEU A 152 -3.15 4.06 -2.58
C LEU A 152 -2.40 4.60 -3.80
N LEU A 153 -3.17 4.89 -4.84
CA LEU A 153 -2.76 5.61 -6.02
C LEU A 153 -3.80 6.69 -6.31
N GLY A 154 -3.37 7.94 -6.34
CA GLY A 154 -4.15 9.08 -6.80
C GLY A 154 -3.64 9.57 -8.15
N GLY A 155 -4.56 9.81 -9.09
CA GLY A 155 -4.22 10.19 -10.45
C GLY A 155 -3.72 9.02 -11.30
N PHE A 156 -2.84 9.29 -12.26
CA PHE A 156 -2.36 8.33 -13.24
C PHE A 156 -1.08 7.63 -12.80
N GLY A 157 -0.87 6.40 -13.31
CA GLY A 157 0.34 5.60 -13.13
C GLY A 157 0.05 4.20 -12.60
N LYS A 158 1.11 3.56 -12.11
CA LYS A 158 1.05 2.24 -11.47
C LYS A 158 1.93 2.22 -10.22
N ILE A 159 1.43 1.58 -9.18
CA ILE A 159 2.14 1.35 -7.92
C ILE A 159 2.07 -0.13 -7.58
N TRP A 160 3.17 -0.67 -7.09
CA TRP A 160 3.24 -1.98 -6.45
C TRP A 160 3.60 -1.82 -4.99
N ALA A 161 3.10 -2.71 -4.15
CA ALA A 161 3.53 -2.82 -2.77
C ALA A 161 3.78 -4.28 -2.40
N ASP A 162 4.76 -4.48 -1.53
CA ASP A 162 5.19 -5.79 -1.06
C ASP A 162 5.73 -5.72 0.37
N ASN A 163 5.76 -6.86 1.06
CA ASN A 163 6.29 -6.99 2.42
C ASN A 163 5.71 -5.98 3.42
N LEU A 164 4.38 -5.77 3.37
CA LEU A 164 3.73 -4.96 4.39
C LEU A 164 3.84 -5.62 5.76
N ASN A 165 4.19 -4.83 6.77
CA ASN A 165 4.34 -5.30 8.14
C ASN A 165 3.79 -4.25 9.11
N LEU A 166 2.88 -4.68 10.00
CA LEU A 166 2.36 -3.87 11.10
C LEU A 166 2.92 -4.41 12.41
N LYS A 167 3.64 -3.58 13.18
CA LYS A 167 4.26 -3.99 14.44
C LYS A 167 4.16 -2.91 15.51
N LEU A 168 4.28 -3.33 16.77
CA LEU A 168 4.49 -2.44 17.88
C LEU A 168 5.90 -1.84 17.82
N VAL A 169 6.02 -0.58 18.18
CA VAL A 169 7.30 0.13 18.33
C VAL A 169 7.32 0.90 19.64
N ASP A 170 8.52 1.23 20.09
CA ASP A 170 8.75 2.04 21.27
C ASP A 170 8.34 3.51 21.05
N GLU A 171 7.97 4.21 22.13
CA GLU A 171 7.58 5.62 22.09
C GLU A 171 8.71 6.57 21.65
N SER A 172 9.97 6.12 21.70
CA SER A 172 11.12 6.87 21.16
C SER A 172 11.10 6.98 19.62
N VAL A 173 10.36 6.10 18.92
CA VAL A 173 10.20 6.19 17.47
C VAL A 173 9.25 7.35 17.14
N PRO A 174 9.70 8.37 16.38
CA PRO A 174 8.85 9.54 16.07
C PRO A 174 7.57 9.17 15.32
N VAL A 175 6.44 9.74 15.72
CA VAL A 175 5.18 9.63 14.99
C VAL A 175 5.21 10.44 13.70
N THR A 176 4.51 9.93 12.67
CA THR A 176 4.41 10.57 11.35
C THR A 176 3.02 11.16 11.09
N ASN A 177 2.19 11.27 12.13
CA ASN A 177 0.80 11.70 12.07
C ASN A 177 0.66 13.05 11.33
N LEU A 178 -0.13 13.09 10.26
CA LEU A 178 -0.41 14.29 9.48
C LEU A 178 -1.60 15.09 10.03
N MET A 179 -2.35 14.54 10.98
CA MET A 179 -3.34 15.31 11.70
C MET A 179 -2.59 16.38 12.51
N ARG A 180 -2.92 17.63 12.29
CA ARG A 180 -2.41 18.70 13.14
C ARG A 180 -2.90 18.45 14.55
N ASN A 181 -2.02 18.13 15.45
CA ASN A 181 -2.25 18.26 16.88
C ASN A 181 -2.33 19.77 17.18
N ASN A 182 -3.45 20.38 16.80
CA ASN A 182 -3.83 21.69 17.28
C ASN A 182 -4.23 21.56 18.76
N LYS A 183 -3.28 21.10 19.60
CA LYS A 183 -3.43 21.26 21.03
C LYS A 183 -3.46 22.76 21.24
N LEU A 184 -4.65 23.28 21.47
CA LEU A 184 -4.79 24.68 21.86
C LEU A 184 -3.93 24.91 23.10
N PRO A 185 -3.29 26.08 23.25
CA PRO A 185 -2.59 26.42 24.48
C PRO A 185 -3.60 26.36 25.64
N ALA A 186 -3.17 25.82 26.78
CA ALA A 186 -4.03 25.70 27.96
C ALA A 186 -4.39 27.09 28.55
N GLU A 187 -3.52 28.08 28.31
CA GLU A 187 -3.68 29.43 28.77
C GLU A 187 -3.60 30.41 27.59
N PRO A 188 -4.32 31.51 27.60
CA PRO A 188 -4.15 32.57 26.63
C PRO A 188 -2.76 33.20 26.75
N ASN A 189 -2.21 33.65 25.63
CA ASN A 189 -0.93 34.36 25.58
C ASN A 189 -1.09 35.68 24.82
N ASN A 190 -0.15 36.61 25.01
CA ASN A 190 -0.04 37.89 24.33
C ASN A 190 -1.38 38.64 24.23
N LEU A 191 -2.11 38.76 25.39
CA LEU A 191 -3.39 39.45 25.44
C LEU A 191 -3.28 41.00 25.33
N ASP A 192 -2.10 41.54 25.53
CA ASP A 192 -1.74 42.94 25.37
C ASP A 192 -1.19 43.27 23.96
N PHE A 193 -0.95 42.22 23.09
CA PHE A 193 -0.47 42.36 21.73
C PHE A 193 0.91 42.99 21.58
N GLU A 194 1.77 42.92 22.60
CA GLU A 194 3.10 43.56 22.63
C GLU A 194 4.26 42.64 22.20
N GLU A 195 3.99 41.34 21.85
CA GLU A 195 4.97 40.39 21.34
C GLU A 195 4.81 40.12 19.84
#